data_6937e4b4182a738c0fd07970c2ca8cc9
#
_entry.id   6937e4b4182a738c0fd07970c2ca8cc9
#
_cell.length_a   1.000
_cell.length_b   1.000
_cell.length_c   1.000
_cell.angle_alpha   90.00
_cell.angle_beta   90.00
_cell.angle_gamma   90.00
#
_symmetry.space_group_name_H-M   'P 1'
#
loop_
_entity.id
_entity.type
_entity.pdbx_description
1 polymer ?
#
loop_
_entity_poly.entity_id
_entity_poly.type
_entity_poly.pdbx_seq_one_letter_code
_entity_poly.pdbx_strand_id
1 'polypeptide(L)'
;MILFHYSVDSYTDSPSLTNDCAGHYKYAEPFLLALERGRQVFDAVFYSAMYASRDLVDLGLRKNENYRKDAVEGIFEYVRRTEFAGVPVSRLHCVYYCASLEEARKYAYDDALADGGFTKEQVKLLTVETPEERAYAYDQQFYNAAKEEIDKNNVDAVFALARKYFALERTESPLIEILSDGENRVLKVETY
;
A
#
# COMPACT_ATOMS: atom_id res chain seq x y z
N MET A 1 18.65 6.45 8.24
CA MET A 1 17.77 6.36 9.43
C MET A 1 17.44 4.90 9.75
N ILE A 2 16.96 4.63 10.99
CA ILE A 2 16.51 3.29 11.39
C ILE A 2 14.99 3.25 11.31
N LEU A 3 14.48 2.24 10.62
CA LEU A 3 13.05 2.00 10.38
C LEU A 3 12.69 0.56 10.71
N PHE A 4 11.38 0.29 10.78
CA PHE A 4 10.86 -1.01 11.15
C PHE A 4 9.86 -1.52 10.12
N HIS A 5 9.94 -2.80 9.81
CA HIS A 5 9.07 -3.47 8.85
C HIS A 5 8.61 -4.80 9.44
N TYR A 6 7.41 -5.25 9.12
CA TYR A 6 7.02 -6.63 9.36
C TYR A 6 6.92 -7.40 8.04
N SER A 7 7.27 -8.66 8.09
CA SER A 7 7.16 -9.57 6.95
C SER A 7 6.54 -10.89 7.41
N VAL A 8 5.86 -11.56 6.49
CA VAL A 8 5.26 -12.88 6.72
C VAL A 8 5.86 -13.87 5.74
N ASP A 9 6.03 -15.11 6.16
CA ASP A 9 6.46 -16.32 5.41
C ASP A 9 7.44 -16.17 4.22
N SER A 10 7.39 -15.05 3.50
CA SER A 10 8.23 -14.80 2.31
C SER A 10 9.60 -14.20 2.63
N TYR A 11 9.86 -13.84 3.89
CA TYR A 11 11.18 -13.34 4.26
C TYR A 11 12.18 -14.49 4.35
N THR A 12 13.12 -14.49 3.45
CA THR A 12 14.26 -15.41 3.42
C THR A 12 15.49 -14.68 3.92
N ASP A 13 15.81 -14.68 5.19
CA ASP A 13 17.01 -14.11 5.85
C ASP A 13 17.97 -13.30 4.95
N SER A 14 17.40 -12.46 4.10
CA SER A 14 18.14 -11.59 3.19
C SER A 14 18.81 -10.47 3.97
N PRO A 15 20.07 -10.12 3.68
CA PRO A 15 20.72 -8.97 4.32
C PRO A 15 20.12 -7.63 3.90
N SER A 16 19.24 -7.62 2.90
CA SER A 16 18.59 -6.41 2.40
C SER A 16 17.13 -6.64 2.04
N LEU A 17 16.32 -5.58 2.17
CA LEU A 17 14.99 -5.47 1.59
C LEU A 17 15.06 -4.60 0.34
N THR A 18 14.46 -5.08 -0.73
CA THR A 18 14.35 -4.35 -1.99
C THR A 18 12.89 -4.10 -2.32
N ASN A 19 12.62 -3.09 -3.12
CA ASN A 19 11.29 -2.74 -3.62
C ASN A 19 10.82 -3.65 -4.78
N ASP A 20 11.29 -4.88 -4.86
CA ASP A 20 10.87 -5.84 -5.89
C ASP A 20 9.45 -6.37 -5.59
N CYS A 21 8.51 -5.44 -5.47
CA CYS A 21 7.10 -5.68 -5.18
C CYS A 21 6.27 -5.80 -6.46
N ALA A 22 6.71 -6.62 -7.42
CA ALA A 22 5.96 -6.88 -8.66
C ALA A 22 4.50 -7.35 -8.40
N GLY A 23 4.19 -7.80 -7.18
CA GLY A 23 2.87 -8.27 -6.79
C GLY A 23 1.79 -7.18 -6.73
N HIS A 24 2.08 -6.02 -6.15
CA HIS A 24 1.10 -4.93 -5.99
C HIS A 24 0.78 -4.24 -7.31
N TYR A 25 1.79 -3.97 -8.13
CA TYR A 25 1.62 -3.35 -9.45
C TYR A 25 0.65 -4.12 -10.34
N LYS A 26 0.76 -5.43 -10.38
CA LYS A 26 -0.05 -6.30 -11.24
C LYS A 26 -1.55 -6.12 -11.08
N TYR A 27 -2.04 -5.85 -9.88
CA TYR A 27 -3.47 -5.72 -9.60
C TYR A 27 -3.96 -4.27 -9.78
N ALA A 28 -3.13 -3.28 -9.51
CA ALA A 28 -3.46 -1.86 -9.70
C ALA A 28 -3.34 -1.40 -11.17
N GLU A 29 -2.48 -2.05 -11.97
CA GLU A 29 -2.18 -1.68 -13.35
C GLU A 29 -3.43 -1.55 -14.25
N PRO A 30 -4.42 -2.45 -14.23
CA PRO A 30 -5.63 -2.30 -15.05
C PRO A 30 -6.38 -0.99 -14.78
N PHE A 31 -6.44 -0.54 -13.53
CA PHE A 31 -7.09 0.71 -13.15
C PHE A 31 -6.28 1.92 -13.59
N LEU A 32 -4.95 1.85 -13.43
CA LEU A 32 -4.03 2.89 -13.89
C LEU A 32 -4.13 3.09 -15.40
N LEU A 33 -4.03 2.01 -16.19
CA LEU A 33 -4.16 2.06 -17.65
C LEU A 33 -5.55 2.55 -18.10
N ALA A 34 -6.58 2.24 -17.34
CA ALA A 34 -7.92 2.73 -17.61
C ALA A 34 -8.02 4.25 -17.39
N LEU A 35 -7.39 4.78 -16.33
CA LEU A 35 -7.32 6.22 -16.06
C LEU A 35 -6.54 6.98 -17.16
N GLU A 36 -5.44 6.42 -17.65
CA GLU A 36 -4.68 6.98 -18.77
C GLU A 36 -5.50 7.11 -20.06
N ARG A 37 -6.54 6.28 -20.21
CA ARG A 37 -7.51 6.32 -21.32
C ARG A 37 -8.73 7.20 -21.05
N GLY A 38 -8.88 7.67 -19.81
CA GLY A 38 -9.93 8.57 -19.38
C GLY A 38 -10.90 7.97 -18.36
N ARG A 39 -11.59 8.88 -17.64
CA ARG A 39 -12.47 8.55 -16.53
C ARG A 39 -13.57 7.53 -16.88
N GLN A 40 -14.19 7.63 -18.05
CA GLN A 40 -15.23 6.70 -18.47
C GLN A 40 -14.72 5.26 -18.62
N VAL A 41 -13.46 5.11 -19.09
CA VAL A 41 -12.83 3.78 -19.20
C VAL A 41 -12.52 3.23 -17.80
N PHE A 42 -12.04 4.08 -16.89
CA PHE A 42 -11.84 3.68 -15.50
C PHE A 42 -13.15 3.21 -14.85
N ASP A 43 -14.23 3.98 -14.98
CA ASP A 43 -15.53 3.63 -14.41
C ASP A 43 -16.01 2.27 -14.95
N ALA A 44 -15.88 2.01 -16.26
CA ALA A 44 -16.24 0.73 -16.86
C ALA A 44 -15.41 -0.44 -16.31
N VAL A 45 -14.08 -0.25 -16.17
CA VAL A 45 -13.16 -1.27 -15.59
C VAL A 45 -13.50 -1.50 -14.11
N PHE A 46 -13.71 -0.44 -13.35
CA PHE A 46 -14.04 -0.52 -11.93
C PHE A 46 -15.35 -1.30 -11.69
N TYR A 47 -16.43 -0.96 -12.40
CA TYR A 47 -17.70 -1.68 -12.28
C TYR A 47 -17.60 -3.13 -12.75
N SER A 48 -16.85 -3.41 -13.82
CA SER A 48 -16.60 -4.78 -14.27
C SER A 48 -15.85 -5.59 -13.21
N ALA A 49 -14.83 -5.01 -12.58
CA ALA A 49 -14.09 -5.65 -11.51
C ALA A 49 -14.96 -5.88 -10.26
N MET A 50 -15.87 -4.95 -9.94
CA MET A 50 -16.83 -5.08 -8.85
C MET A 50 -17.75 -6.29 -9.06
N TYR A 51 -18.36 -6.41 -10.22
CA TYR A 51 -19.25 -7.54 -10.53
C TYR A 51 -18.48 -8.87 -10.54
N ALA A 52 -17.34 -8.92 -11.24
CA ALA A 52 -16.54 -10.13 -11.30
C ALA A 52 -16.02 -10.57 -9.91
N SER A 53 -15.65 -9.62 -9.06
CA SER A 53 -15.17 -9.91 -7.71
C SER A 53 -16.27 -10.46 -6.82
N ARG A 54 -17.49 -9.91 -6.90
CA ARG A 54 -18.67 -10.40 -6.19
C ARG A 54 -19.00 -11.83 -6.59
N ASP A 55 -19.06 -12.11 -7.89
CA ASP A 55 -19.34 -13.44 -8.39
C ASP A 55 -18.31 -14.48 -7.91
N LEU A 56 -17.02 -14.09 -7.87
CA LEU A 56 -15.94 -14.95 -7.38
C LEU A 56 -16.03 -15.23 -5.88
N VAL A 57 -16.48 -14.26 -5.09
CA VAL A 57 -16.73 -14.44 -3.65
C VAL A 57 -17.95 -15.33 -3.43
N ASP A 58 -19.03 -15.08 -4.14
CA ASP A 58 -20.28 -15.86 -4.04
C ASP A 58 -20.07 -17.33 -4.46
N LEU A 59 -19.16 -17.57 -5.41
CA LEU A 59 -18.74 -18.92 -5.83
C LEU A 59 -17.71 -19.56 -4.89
N GLY A 60 -17.24 -18.86 -3.85
CA GLY A 60 -16.22 -19.33 -2.93
C GLY A 60 -14.80 -19.43 -3.55
N LEU A 61 -14.59 -18.81 -4.70
CA LEU A 61 -13.29 -18.80 -5.41
C LEU A 61 -12.34 -17.71 -4.90
N ARG A 62 -12.87 -16.72 -4.16
CA ARG A 62 -12.10 -15.67 -3.46
C ARG A 62 -12.61 -15.50 -2.04
N LYS A 63 -11.71 -15.11 -1.12
CA LYS A 63 -12.08 -14.85 0.29
C LYS A 63 -12.60 -13.43 0.50
N ASN A 64 -12.17 -12.47 -0.33
CA ASN A 64 -12.52 -11.05 -0.18
C ASN A 64 -12.46 -10.31 -1.54
N GLU A 65 -13.08 -9.13 -1.55
CA GLU A 65 -13.14 -8.24 -2.70
C GLU A 65 -11.99 -7.21 -2.64
N ASN A 66 -10.83 -7.52 -3.23
CA ASN A 66 -9.66 -6.65 -3.20
C ASN A 66 -9.67 -5.56 -4.29
N TYR A 67 -10.57 -5.61 -5.28
CA TYR A 67 -10.58 -4.67 -6.42
C TYR A 67 -10.66 -3.20 -6.00
N ARG A 68 -11.28 -2.90 -4.84
CA ARG A 68 -11.38 -1.53 -4.31
C ARG A 68 -10.03 -0.99 -3.91
N LYS A 69 -9.25 -1.78 -3.16
CA LYS A 69 -7.88 -1.45 -2.80
C LYS A 69 -7.01 -1.24 -4.04
N ASP A 70 -7.13 -2.15 -5.01
CA ASP A 70 -6.38 -2.08 -6.26
C ASP A 70 -6.74 -0.84 -7.08
N ALA A 71 -8.03 -0.44 -7.10
CA ALA A 71 -8.48 0.79 -7.74
C ALA A 71 -7.94 2.05 -7.05
N VAL A 72 -7.93 2.09 -5.70
CA VAL A 72 -7.34 3.20 -4.92
C VAL A 72 -5.85 3.33 -5.23
N GLU A 73 -5.10 2.22 -5.23
CA GLU A 73 -3.67 2.23 -5.59
C GLU A 73 -3.46 2.72 -7.02
N GLY A 74 -4.31 2.31 -7.98
CA GLY A 74 -4.27 2.80 -9.36
C GLY A 74 -4.50 4.32 -9.46
N ILE A 75 -5.47 4.86 -8.70
CA ILE A 75 -5.74 6.31 -8.64
C ILE A 75 -4.56 7.05 -8.00
N PHE A 76 -4.02 6.58 -6.89
CA PHE A 76 -2.87 7.20 -6.23
C PHE A 76 -1.67 7.25 -7.18
N GLU A 77 -1.34 6.15 -7.84
CA GLU A 77 -0.24 6.12 -8.80
C GLU A 77 -0.48 7.04 -10.00
N TYR A 78 -1.72 7.11 -10.50
CA TYR A 78 -2.08 8.03 -11.58
C TYR A 78 -1.85 9.49 -11.17
N VAL A 79 -2.34 9.91 -10.00
CA VAL A 79 -2.13 11.26 -9.44
C VAL A 79 -0.64 11.55 -9.27
N ARG A 80 0.12 10.60 -8.69
CA ARG A 80 1.57 10.76 -8.56
C ARG A 80 2.24 11.02 -9.89
N ARG A 81 1.93 10.23 -10.93
CA ARG A 81 2.55 10.35 -12.26
C ARG A 81 2.18 11.62 -12.99
N THR A 82 0.92 12.06 -12.88
CA THR A 82 0.39 13.17 -13.67
C THR A 82 0.50 14.53 -12.99
N GLU A 83 0.36 14.57 -11.67
CA GLU A 83 0.30 15.82 -10.92
C GLU A 83 1.52 16.02 -9.99
N PHE A 84 2.20 14.93 -9.60
CA PHE A 84 3.33 14.92 -8.67
C PHE A 84 4.55 14.15 -9.25
N ALA A 85 4.84 14.35 -10.52
CA ALA A 85 5.93 13.63 -11.22
C ALA A 85 7.33 13.79 -10.59
N GLY A 86 7.53 14.80 -9.73
CA GLY A 86 8.76 14.98 -8.94
C GLY A 86 8.83 14.09 -7.69
N VAL A 87 7.75 13.42 -7.30
CA VAL A 87 7.75 12.46 -6.18
C VAL A 87 8.35 11.13 -6.67
N PRO A 88 9.54 10.74 -6.19
CA PRO A 88 10.27 9.61 -6.77
C PRO A 88 9.70 8.26 -6.36
N VAL A 89 9.14 8.14 -5.14
CA VAL A 89 8.68 6.86 -4.61
C VAL A 89 7.24 6.56 -5.04
N SER A 90 7.02 5.37 -5.58
CA SER A 90 5.71 4.83 -5.93
C SER A 90 5.23 3.87 -4.84
N ARG A 91 3.96 4.01 -4.40
CA ARG A 91 3.33 3.03 -3.49
C ARG A 91 3.32 1.61 -4.05
N LEU A 92 3.31 1.47 -5.38
CA LEU A 92 3.29 0.18 -6.07
C LEU A 92 4.66 -0.49 -6.14
N HIS A 93 5.74 0.28 -5.92
CA HIS A 93 7.13 -0.14 -6.06
C HIS A 93 7.99 0.36 -4.89
N CYS A 94 7.53 0.16 -3.65
CA CYS A 94 8.25 0.57 -2.45
C CYS A 94 8.19 -0.50 -1.38
N VAL A 95 9.02 -0.34 -0.36
CA VAL A 95 8.87 -1.03 0.91
C VAL A 95 8.22 -0.06 1.90
N TYR A 96 7.24 -0.54 2.64
CA TYR A 96 6.52 0.21 3.66
C TYR A 96 7.20 0.02 5.02
N TYR A 97 7.44 1.12 5.73
CA TYR A 97 8.07 1.11 7.04
C TYR A 97 7.27 1.88 8.06
N CYS A 98 7.48 1.52 9.33
CA CYS A 98 7.03 2.25 10.51
C CYS A 98 8.21 2.99 11.13
N ALA A 99 7.93 4.11 11.82
CA ALA A 99 8.93 4.87 12.53
C ALA A 99 9.38 4.19 13.84
N SER A 100 8.54 3.31 14.40
CA SER A 100 8.84 2.59 15.65
C SER A 100 8.55 1.09 15.54
N LEU A 101 9.24 0.31 16.37
CA LEU A 101 8.99 -1.13 16.51
C LEU A 101 7.59 -1.42 17.05
N GLU A 102 7.06 -0.55 17.90
CA GLU A 102 5.72 -0.69 18.46
C GLU A 102 4.64 -0.56 17.36
N GLU A 103 4.78 0.44 16.47
CA GLU A 103 3.89 0.56 15.31
C GLU A 103 4.00 -0.65 14.39
N ALA A 104 5.21 -1.12 14.07
CA ALA A 104 5.40 -2.31 13.24
C ALA A 104 4.76 -3.55 13.88
N ARG A 105 4.83 -3.71 15.21
CA ARG A 105 4.14 -4.78 15.94
C ARG A 105 2.62 -4.65 15.84
N LYS A 106 2.09 -3.44 16.00
CA LYS A 106 0.65 -3.19 15.88
C LYS A 106 0.14 -3.55 14.48
N TYR A 107 0.80 -3.07 13.44
CA TYR A 107 0.44 -3.43 12.06
C TYR A 107 0.55 -4.92 11.80
N ALA A 108 1.63 -5.57 12.27
CA ALA A 108 1.78 -7.01 12.15
C ALA A 108 0.65 -7.77 12.87
N TYR A 109 0.20 -7.26 14.02
CA TYR A 109 -0.95 -7.85 14.71
C TYR A 109 -2.23 -7.70 13.89
N ASP A 110 -2.55 -6.49 13.48
CA ASP A 110 -3.82 -6.19 12.79
C ASP A 110 -3.87 -6.90 11.42
N ASP A 111 -2.84 -6.76 10.60
CA ASP A 111 -2.88 -7.25 9.21
C ASP A 111 -2.53 -8.73 9.07
N ALA A 112 -1.55 -9.23 9.84
CA ALA A 112 -1.07 -10.59 9.66
C ALA A 112 -1.72 -11.58 10.64
N LEU A 113 -1.78 -11.25 11.93
CA LEU A 113 -2.27 -12.20 12.93
C LEU A 113 -3.80 -12.21 13.02
N ALA A 114 -4.44 -11.03 13.09
CA ALA A 114 -5.89 -10.94 13.24
C ALA A 114 -6.62 -11.22 11.92
N ASP A 115 -6.22 -10.56 10.84
CA ASP A 115 -6.90 -10.63 9.55
C ASP A 115 -6.27 -11.63 8.57
N GLY A 116 -4.94 -11.78 8.59
CA GLY A 116 -4.19 -12.59 7.63
C GLY A 116 -4.14 -14.08 7.95
N GLY A 117 -4.45 -14.49 9.19
CA GLY A 117 -4.44 -15.89 9.62
C GLY A 117 -3.03 -16.50 9.76
N PHE A 118 -1.99 -15.68 9.85
CA PHE A 118 -0.61 -16.12 10.14
C PHE A 118 -0.43 -16.35 11.64
N THR A 119 0.52 -17.22 12.01
CA THR A 119 0.94 -17.42 13.41
C THR A 119 2.05 -16.44 13.78
N LYS A 120 2.30 -16.27 15.08
CA LYS A 120 3.38 -15.39 15.57
C LYS A 120 4.77 -15.82 15.06
N GLU A 121 4.99 -17.12 14.92
CA GLU A 121 6.25 -17.68 14.43
C GLU A 121 6.51 -17.36 12.96
N GLN A 122 5.44 -17.18 12.18
CA GLN A 122 5.50 -16.83 10.78
C GLN A 122 5.71 -15.33 10.53
N VAL A 123 5.51 -14.49 11.56
CA VAL A 123 5.69 -13.04 11.47
C VAL A 123 7.10 -12.66 11.94
N LYS A 124 7.82 -11.94 11.08
CA LYS A 124 9.15 -11.40 11.36
C LYS A 124 9.06 -9.88 11.49
N LEU A 125 9.74 -9.34 12.51
CA LEU A 125 9.92 -7.92 12.72
C LEU A 125 11.35 -7.55 12.35
N LEU A 126 11.52 -6.65 11.41
CA LEU A 126 12.80 -6.28 10.86
C LEU A 126 13.18 -4.88 11.33
N THR A 127 14.41 -4.72 11.82
CA THR A 127 15.05 -3.41 11.99
C THR A 127 15.90 -3.16 10.76
N VAL A 128 15.67 -2.05 10.09
CA VAL A 128 16.22 -1.77 8.77
C VAL A 128 16.90 -0.40 8.76
N GLU A 129 18.08 -0.32 8.17
CA GLU A 129 18.78 0.92 7.88
C GLU A 129 18.44 1.37 6.46
N THR A 130 17.86 2.57 6.36
CA THR A 130 17.45 3.19 5.10
C THR A 130 18.15 4.54 4.96
N PRO A 131 18.71 4.87 3.79
CA PRO A 131 19.22 6.23 3.51
C PRO A 131 18.08 7.26 3.67
N GLU A 132 18.37 8.38 4.36
CA GLU A 132 17.34 9.39 4.64
C GLU A 132 16.74 10.00 3.36
N GLU A 133 17.57 10.18 2.34
CA GLU A 133 17.15 10.69 1.03
C GLU A 133 16.23 9.75 0.24
N ARG A 134 16.06 8.52 0.71
CA ARG A 134 15.14 7.51 0.14
C ARG A 134 13.96 7.19 1.02
N ALA A 135 13.79 7.89 2.14
CA ALA A 135 12.72 7.67 3.10
C ALA A 135 11.70 8.81 3.00
N TYR A 136 10.51 8.51 2.52
CA TYR A 136 9.45 9.47 2.25
C TYR A 136 8.28 9.24 3.19
N ALA A 137 8.01 10.18 4.08
CA ALA A 137 6.98 10.07 5.10
C ALA A 137 5.65 10.69 4.63
N TYR A 138 4.59 9.88 4.62
CA TYR A 138 3.23 10.28 4.23
C TYR A 138 2.24 10.05 5.36
N ASP A 139 1.11 10.74 5.32
CA ASP A 139 0.00 10.49 6.23
C ASP A 139 -0.95 9.45 5.62
N GLN A 140 -0.87 8.22 6.12
CA GLN A 140 -1.67 7.08 5.69
C GLN A 140 -3.17 7.29 5.94
N GLN A 141 -3.58 8.25 6.80
CA GLN A 141 -5.00 8.54 7.02
C GLN A 141 -5.71 8.97 5.72
N PHE A 142 -5.02 9.66 4.82
CA PHE A 142 -5.59 10.00 3.51
C PHE A 142 -5.84 8.75 2.66
N TYR A 143 -4.94 7.77 2.70
CA TYR A 143 -5.13 6.50 2.01
C TYR A 143 -6.26 5.67 2.65
N ASN A 144 -6.35 5.63 3.97
CA ASN A 144 -7.43 4.95 4.67
C ASN A 144 -8.79 5.56 4.34
N ALA A 145 -8.90 6.90 4.38
CA ALA A 145 -10.12 7.61 3.96
C ALA A 145 -10.46 7.34 2.48
N ALA A 146 -9.45 7.22 1.60
CA ALA A 146 -9.68 6.89 0.19
C ALA A 146 -10.30 5.50 0.01
N LYS A 147 -9.92 4.51 0.83
CA LYS A 147 -10.57 3.18 0.84
C LYS A 147 -12.05 3.26 1.24
N GLU A 148 -12.39 4.12 2.20
CA GLU A 148 -13.77 4.33 2.60
C GLU A 148 -14.59 5.06 1.51
N GLU A 149 -13.99 6.01 0.81
CA GLU A 149 -14.66 6.75 -0.26
C GLU A 149 -14.87 5.91 -1.51
N ILE A 150 -13.94 5.03 -1.86
CA ILE A 150 -14.15 4.11 -3.01
C ILE A 150 -15.27 3.10 -2.72
N ASP A 151 -15.48 2.71 -1.47
CA ASP A 151 -16.60 1.86 -1.07
C ASP A 151 -17.96 2.54 -1.27
N LYS A 152 -17.99 3.88 -1.20
CA LYS A 152 -19.16 4.71 -1.49
C LYS A 152 -19.28 5.08 -2.98
N ASN A 153 -18.42 4.56 -3.84
CA ASN A 153 -18.26 4.94 -5.24
C ASN A 153 -17.93 6.44 -5.45
N ASN A 154 -17.34 7.09 -4.45
CA ASN A 154 -16.96 8.51 -4.50
C ASN A 154 -15.53 8.67 -5.04
N VAL A 155 -15.33 8.34 -6.30
CA VAL A 155 -14.02 8.35 -6.96
C VAL A 155 -13.38 9.74 -6.96
N ASP A 156 -14.16 10.81 -7.04
CA ASP A 156 -13.61 12.18 -7.03
C ASP A 156 -13.00 12.55 -5.66
N ALA A 157 -13.59 12.06 -4.57
CA ALA A 157 -12.99 12.20 -3.24
C ALA A 157 -11.68 11.41 -3.12
N VAL A 158 -11.59 10.22 -3.74
CA VAL A 158 -10.33 9.45 -3.78
C VAL A 158 -9.22 10.24 -4.47
N PHE A 159 -9.50 10.89 -5.60
CA PHE A 159 -8.55 11.79 -6.26
C PHE A 159 -8.11 12.95 -5.37
N ALA A 160 -9.06 13.60 -4.67
CA ALA A 160 -8.75 14.69 -3.75
C ALA A 160 -7.84 14.23 -2.59
N LEU A 161 -8.09 13.06 -2.03
CA LEU A 161 -7.29 12.48 -0.97
C LEU A 161 -5.89 12.08 -1.44
N ALA A 162 -5.76 11.53 -2.66
CA ALA A 162 -4.48 11.22 -3.26
C ALA A 162 -3.61 12.50 -3.46
N ARG A 163 -4.22 13.62 -3.87
CA ARG A 163 -3.52 14.91 -3.97
C ARG A 163 -3.00 15.40 -2.62
N LYS A 164 -3.82 15.33 -1.57
CA LYS A 164 -3.40 15.69 -0.21
C LYS A 164 -2.23 14.83 0.29
N TYR A 165 -2.30 13.54 0.03
CA TYR A 165 -1.26 12.59 0.37
C TYR A 165 0.09 12.97 -0.27
N PHE A 166 0.13 13.16 -1.59
CA PHE A 166 1.36 13.52 -2.29
C PHE A 166 1.78 14.98 -2.11
N ALA A 167 0.88 15.89 -1.71
CA ALA A 167 1.21 17.23 -1.26
C ALA A 167 1.84 17.27 0.14
N LEU A 168 2.02 16.12 0.80
CA LEU A 168 2.56 15.99 2.17
C LEU A 168 1.69 16.71 3.22
N GLU A 169 0.39 16.88 2.96
CA GLU A 169 -0.53 17.37 3.97
C GLU A 169 -0.60 16.41 5.16
N ARG A 170 -1.07 16.91 6.30
CA ARG A 170 -1.26 16.13 7.53
C ARG A 170 -2.69 16.31 8.04
N THR A 171 -3.27 15.24 8.52
CA THR A 171 -4.52 15.26 9.28
C THR A 171 -4.27 15.75 10.70
N GLU A 172 -5.31 16.00 11.47
CA GLU A 172 -5.19 16.39 12.89
C GLU A 172 -4.52 15.29 13.75
N SER A 173 -4.66 14.04 13.35
CA SER A 173 -4.06 12.87 14.02
C SER A 173 -3.37 11.99 12.97
N PRO A 174 -2.19 12.39 12.46
CA PRO A 174 -1.55 11.73 11.35
C PRO A 174 -1.07 10.33 11.73
N LEU A 175 -1.28 9.38 10.84
CA LEU A 175 -0.70 8.04 10.89
C LEU A 175 0.43 7.98 9.86
N ILE A 176 1.66 8.03 10.32
CA ILE A 176 2.80 8.16 9.41
C ILE A 176 3.23 6.79 8.90
N GLU A 177 3.13 6.61 7.58
CA GLU A 177 3.82 5.54 6.87
C GLU A 177 5.07 6.11 6.18
N ILE A 178 6.13 5.31 6.13
CA ILE A 178 7.37 5.69 5.46
C ILE A 178 7.56 4.75 4.29
N LEU A 179 7.67 5.32 3.10
CA LEU A 179 7.92 4.58 1.87
C LEU A 179 9.39 4.72 1.49
N SER A 180 10.01 3.64 1.07
CA SER A 180 11.37 3.68 0.53
C SER A 180 11.48 2.83 -0.73
N ASP A 181 12.22 3.33 -1.69
CA ASP A 181 12.63 2.60 -2.89
C ASP A 181 14.06 2.10 -2.78
N GLY A 182 14.42 1.15 -3.62
CA GLY A 182 15.77 0.60 -3.69
C GLY A 182 16.11 -0.39 -2.57
N GLU A 183 17.40 -0.57 -2.34
CA GLU A 183 17.93 -1.54 -1.38
C GLU A 183 18.09 -0.90 0.00
N ASN A 184 17.55 -1.57 1.02
CA ASN A 184 17.61 -1.17 2.42
C ASN A 184 18.22 -2.31 3.24
N ARG A 185 19.19 -1.99 4.11
CA ARG A 185 19.95 -2.99 4.84
C ARG A 185 19.21 -3.49 6.07
N VAL A 186 19.02 -4.81 6.18
CA VAL A 186 18.47 -5.43 7.38
C VAL A 186 19.54 -5.55 8.45
N LEU A 187 19.28 -4.95 9.62
CA LEU A 187 20.20 -4.95 10.77
C LEU A 187 19.84 -6.04 11.78
N LYS A 188 18.55 -6.29 11.95
CA LYS A 188 18.05 -7.25 12.95
C LYS A 188 16.73 -7.86 12.48
N VAL A 189 16.55 -9.13 12.79
CA VAL A 189 15.31 -9.90 12.58
C VAL A 189 14.87 -10.47 13.92
N GLU A 190 13.61 -10.27 14.28
CA GLU A 190 12.99 -10.82 15.47
C GLU A 190 11.71 -11.55 15.07
N THR A 191 11.39 -12.65 15.71
CA THR A 191 10.06 -13.26 15.61
C THR A 191 9.08 -12.45 16.47
N TYR A 192 7.83 -12.32 16.06
CA TYR A 192 6.79 -11.52 16.75
C TYR A 192 6.60 -11.94 18.19
#